data_f7f39403ed2b702573ea86cdb238243f
#
_entry.id   f7f39403ed2b702573ea86cdb238243f
#
_cell.length_a   1.000
_cell.length_b   1.000
_cell.length_c   1.000
_cell.angle_alpha   90.00
_cell.angle_beta   90.00
_cell.angle_gamma   90.00
#
_symmetry.space_group_name_H-M   'P 1'
#
loop_
_entity.id
_entity.type
_entity.pdbx_description
1 polymer ?
#
loop_
_entity_poly.entity_id
_entity_poly.type
_entity_poly.pdbx_seq_one_letter_code
_entity_poly.pdbx_strand_id
1 'polypeptide(L)'
;INGRQIVTSENLEVLALATPDTLDDGKPITDVIEWVKDKGAIAVAPWGFGKWWGNRGRILSKVLESFSRDEVFLGDNSGRPWFLGWPDHFKKANREHRRIFPGSDPLPFSSEAWRPGSCGFYFIGSLEEASPAKSLRDHLSDPKTNIINYMHCERLIPFVKNQVAMQIKKRM
;
A
#
# COMPACT_ATOMS: atom_id res chain seq x y z
N ILE A 1 12.40 8.42 -6.48
CA ILE A 1 12.56 7.08 -5.89
C ILE A 1 11.65 6.14 -6.63
N ASN A 2 12.21 5.06 -7.18
CA ASN A 2 11.46 4.10 -7.98
C ASN A 2 10.61 3.18 -7.10
N GLY A 3 9.58 2.60 -7.71
CA GLY A 3 8.74 1.58 -7.12
C GLY A 3 7.77 1.01 -8.14
N ARG A 4 7.19 -0.13 -7.84
CA ARG A 4 6.18 -0.76 -8.69
C ARG A 4 5.15 -1.53 -7.88
N GLN A 5 4.00 -1.76 -8.48
CA GLN A 5 3.01 -2.70 -8.01
C GLN A 5 3.25 -4.06 -8.67
N ILE A 6 3.13 -5.13 -7.88
CA ILE A 6 3.22 -6.52 -8.31
C ILE A 6 1.90 -7.19 -7.93
N VAL A 7 1.24 -7.83 -8.90
CA VAL A 7 0.00 -8.59 -8.66
C VAL A 7 0.38 -10.05 -8.40
N THR A 8 -0.01 -10.58 -7.26
CA THR A 8 0.33 -11.94 -6.83
C THR A 8 -0.61 -13.00 -7.42
N SER A 9 -0.22 -14.27 -7.35
CA SER A 9 -1.05 -15.40 -7.79
C SER A 9 -2.39 -15.48 -7.07
N GLU A 10 -2.47 -14.96 -5.84
CA GLU A 10 -3.69 -14.88 -5.04
C GLU A 10 -4.56 -13.66 -5.39
N ASN A 11 -4.20 -12.88 -6.39
CA ASN A 11 -4.83 -11.60 -6.74
C ASN A 11 -4.82 -10.59 -5.58
N LEU A 12 -3.76 -10.63 -4.78
CA LEU A 12 -3.35 -9.57 -3.89
C LEU A 12 -2.31 -8.70 -4.60
N GLU A 13 -2.01 -7.56 -4.03
CA GLU A 13 -1.01 -6.64 -4.56
C GLU A 13 0.06 -6.37 -3.51
N VAL A 14 1.29 -6.22 -3.97
CA VAL A 14 2.41 -5.75 -3.17
C VAL A 14 3.05 -4.57 -3.91
N LEU A 15 3.19 -3.45 -3.22
CA LEU A 15 4.02 -2.35 -3.71
C LEU A 15 5.45 -2.61 -3.26
N ALA A 16 6.36 -2.76 -4.23
CA ALA A 16 7.80 -2.78 -4.02
C ALA A 16 8.30 -1.35 -4.17
N LEU A 17 8.60 -0.66 -3.07
CA LEU A 17 9.01 0.73 -3.06
C LEU A 17 10.50 0.86 -2.79
N ALA A 18 11.11 1.92 -3.32
CA ALA A 18 12.51 2.24 -3.17
C ALA A 18 13.48 1.21 -3.80
N THR A 19 13.05 0.61 -4.93
CA THR A 19 13.90 -0.25 -5.77
C THR A 19 13.64 0.02 -7.25
N PRO A 20 14.68 0.03 -8.11
CA PRO A 20 14.52 0.03 -9.56
C PRO A 20 14.25 -1.36 -10.14
N ASP A 21 14.46 -2.42 -9.33
CA ASP A 21 14.36 -3.80 -9.79
C ASP A 21 12.92 -4.20 -10.11
N THR A 22 12.75 -5.19 -10.98
CA THR A 22 11.45 -5.66 -11.44
C THR A 22 11.27 -7.14 -11.14
N LEU A 23 10.04 -7.53 -10.85
CA LEU A 23 9.59 -8.91 -10.70
C LEU A 23 8.28 -9.07 -11.48
N ASP A 24 8.12 -10.19 -12.16
CA ASP A 24 6.89 -10.49 -12.89
C ASP A 24 5.72 -10.79 -11.96
N ASP A 25 4.53 -10.45 -12.40
CA ASP A 25 3.28 -10.78 -11.72
C ASP A 25 3.04 -12.30 -11.65
N GLY A 26 2.09 -12.72 -10.81
CA GLY A 26 1.63 -14.10 -10.72
C GLY A 26 2.44 -15.01 -9.80
N LYS A 27 3.40 -14.48 -9.05
CA LYS A 27 4.10 -15.23 -8.00
C LYS A 27 3.31 -15.23 -6.68
N PRO A 28 3.49 -16.24 -5.80
CA PRO A 28 2.91 -16.23 -4.46
C PRO A 28 3.29 -14.97 -3.67
N ILE A 29 2.37 -14.45 -2.85
CA ILE A 29 2.61 -13.21 -2.11
C ILE A 29 3.82 -13.31 -1.17
N THR A 30 4.07 -14.48 -0.59
CA THR A 30 5.25 -14.72 0.25
C THR A 30 6.55 -14.55 -0.53
N ASP A 31 6.62 -15.12 -1.73
CA ASP A 31 7.79 -15.04 -2.59
C ASP A 31 8.05 -13.61 -3.08
N VAL A 32 6.96 -12.87 -3.37
CA VAL A 32 7.05 -11.45 -3.74
C VAL A 32 7.61 -10.64 -2.57
N ILE A 33 7.14 -10.87 -1.35
CA ILE A 33 7.62 -10.14 -0.16
C ILE A 33 9.08 -10.48 0.14
N GLU A 34 9.46 -11.76 0.08
CA GLU A 34 10.86 -12.17 0.26
C GLU A 34 11.77 -11.50 -0.79
N TRP A 35 11.35 -11.52 -2.05
CA TRP A 35 12.10 -10.84 -3.11
C TRP A 35 12.25 -9.33 -2.83
N VAL A 36 11.19 -8.65 -2.38
CA VAL A 36 11.26 -7.22 -2.01
C VAL A 36 12.26 -6.98 -0.88
N LYS A 37 12.27 -7.87 0.12
CA LYS A 37 13.23 -7.82 1.23
C LYS A 37 14.67 -8.02 0.76
N ASP A 38 14.91 -9.03 -0.08
CA ASP A 38 16.24 -9.34 -0.62
C ASP A 38 16.82 -8.18 -1.44
N LYS A 39 15.95 -7.38 -2.09
CA LYS A 39 16.33 -6.13 -2.75
C LYS A 39 16.54 -4.96 -1.79
N GLY A 40 16.36 -5.19 -0.51
CA GLY A 40 16.37 -4.13 0.50
C GLY A 40 15.32 -3.05 0.21
N ALA A 41 14.21 -3.41 -0.41
CA ALA A 41 13.10 -2.54 -0.75
C ALA A 41 12.01 -2.55 0.35
N ILE A 42 10.98 -1.72 0.21
CA ILE A 42 9.87 -1.61 1.15
C ILE A 42 8.68 -2.37 0.57
N ALA A 43 8.19 -3.40 1.29
CA ALA A 43 6.99 -4.14 0.93
C ALA A 43 5.77 -3.50 1.58
N VAL A 44 4.79 -3.08 0.77
CA VAL A 44 3.51 -2.55 1.24
C VAL A 44 2.37 -3.33 0.61
N ALA A 45 1.47 -3.88 1.41
CA ALA A 45 0.22 -4.48 0.95
C ALA A 45 -0.87 -3.38 0.90
N PRO A 46 -1.26 -2.89 -0.30
CA PRO A 46 -2.22 -1.81 -0.41
C PRO A 46 -3.65 -2.31 -0.22
N TRP A 47 -4.43 -1.53 0.51
CA TRP A 47 -5.86 -1.77 0.60
C TRP A 47 -6.54 -1.54 -0.76
N GLY A 48 -7.56 -2.34 -1.04
CA GLY A 48 -8.43 -2.14 -2.18
C GLY A 48 -9.83 -2.66 -1.88
N PHE A 49 -10.86 -2.00 -2.41
CA PHE A 49 -12.24 -2.39 -2.18
C PHE A 49 -12.49 -3.85 -2.63
N GLY A 50 -12.90 -4.68 -1.70
CA GLY A 50 -13.12 -6.10 -1.91
C GLY A 50 -11.86 -6.97 -2.01
N LYS A 51 -10.66 -6.37 -2.11
CA LYS A 51 -9.41 -7.15 -2.26
C LYS A 51 -9.03 -7.94 -1.01
N TRP A 52 -9.36 -7.43 0.16
CA TRP A 52 -9.04 -8.09 1.44
C TRP A 52 -10.21 -8.89 2.02
N TRP A 53 -11.18 -9.29 1.19
CA TRP A 53 -12.33 -10.06 1.64
C TRP A 53 -12.16 -11.56 1.36
N GLY A 54 -12.83 -12.40 2.16
CA GLY A 54 -12.89 -13.84 1.98
C GLY A 54 -11.51 -14.51 2.06
N ASN A 55 -11.17 -15.34 1.08
CA ASN A 55 -9.92 -16.09 1.08
C ASN A 55 -8.68 -15.19 1.02
N ARG A 56 -8.73 -14.11 0.24
CA ARG A 56 -7.61 -13.16 0.12
C ARG A 56 -7.30 -12.47 1.44
N GLY A 57 -8.33 -12.09 2.21
CA GLY A 57 -8.13 -11.54 3.55
C GLY A 57 -7.51 -12.54 4.51
N ARG A 58 -7.89 -13.83 4.43
CA ARG A 58 -7.24 -14.90 5.23
C ARG A 58 -5.78 -15.10 4.87
N ILE A 59 -5.45 -15.05 3.58
CA ILE A 59 -4.06 -15.13 3.12
C ILE A 59 -3.26 -13.93 3.64
N LEU A 60 -3.78 -12.72 3.49
CA LEU A 60 -3.13 -11.52 4.04
C LEU A 60 -2.92 -11.63 5.55
N SER A 61 -3.90 -12.13 6.31
CA SER A 61 -3.74 -12.35 7.76
C SER A 61 -2.57 -13.25 8.07
N LYS A 62 -2.41 -14.37 7.35
CA LYS A 62 -1.28 -15.30 7.52
C LYS A 62 0.06 -14.63 7.17
N VAL A 63 0.09 -13.85 6.11
CA VAL A 63 1.28 -13.07 5.72
C VAL A 63 1.68 -12.12 6.85
N LEU A 64 0.73 -11.37 7.41
CA LEU A 64 1.01 -10.44 8.49
C LEU A 64 1.43 -11.13 9.81
N GLU A 65 1.12 -12.40 9.97
CA GLU A 65 1.59 -13.24 11.08
C GLU A 65 2.99 -13.82 10.84
N SER A 66 3.33 -14.11 9.58
CA SER A 66 4.61 -14.71 9.19
C SER A 66 5.75 -13.70 9.06
N PHE A 67 5.42 -12.45 8.73
CA PHE A 67 6.40 -11.37 8.56
C PHE A 67 6.31 -10.36 9.69
N SER A 68 7.46 -9.88 10.16
CA SER A 68 7.51 -8.86 11.21
C SER A 68 6.85 -7.55 10.76
N ARG A 69 6.52 -6.70 11.73
CA ARG A 69 5.89 -5.39 11.47
C ARG A 69 6.78 -4.44 10.65
N ASP A 70 8.08 -4.68 10.64
CA ASP A 70 9.08 -3.85 9.96
C ASP A 70 9.47 -4.43 8.59
N GLU A 71 8.97 -5.61 8.24
CA GLU A 71 9.20 -6.25 6.94
C GLU A 71 8.07 -6.00 5.95
N VAL A 72 6.82 -5.97 6.42
CA VAL A 72 5.64 -5.72 5.59
C VAL A 72 4.79 -4.63 6.22
N PHE A 73 4.52 -3.61 5.47
CA PHE A 73 3.63 -2.51 5.85
C PHE A 73 2.26 -2.64 5.17
N LEU A 74 1.26 -1.95 5.68
CA LEU A 74 -0.02 -1.82 5.01
C LEU A 74 -0.15 -0.48 4.31
N GLY A 75 -0.89 -0.45 3.21
CA GLY A 75 -1.20 0.78 2.48
C GLY A 75 -2.69 1.12 2.60
N ASP A 76 -3.02 2.29 3.09
CA ASP A 76 -4.36 2.87 2.96
C ASP A 76 -4.41 3.76 1.72
N ASN A 77 -5.55 3.89 1.07
CA ASN A 77 -5.65 4.75 -0.10
C ASN A 77 -6.82 5.74 -0.01
N SER A 78 -6.70 6.85 -0.70
CA SER A 78 -7.71 7.91 -0.71
C SER A 78 -9.06 7.48 -1.30
N GLY A 79 -9.09 6.38 -2.06
CA GLY A 79 -10.31 5.78 -2.59
C GLY A 79 -11.11 4.99 -1.55
N ARG A 80 -10.60 4.79 -0.33
CA ARG A 80 -11.35 4.14 0.74
C ARG A 80 -12.45 5.08 1.25
N PRO A 81 -13.72 4.69 1.18
CA PRO A 81 -14.80 5.57 1.62
C PRO A 81 -14.87 5.66 3.13
N TRP A 82 -15.10 6.89 3.65
CA TRP A 82 -15.11 7.18 5.08
C TRP A 82 -16.10 6.31 5.88
N PHE A 83 -17.23 5.94 5.29
CA PHE A 83 -18.28 5.18 5.97
C PHE A 83 -17.95 3.69 6.19
N LEU A 84 -16.95 3.15 5.51
CA LEU A 84 -16.47 1.78 5.76
C LEU A 84 -15.59 1.68 7.01
N GLY A 85 -15.14 2.81 7.55
CA GLY A 85 -14.21 2.82 8.67
C GLY A 85 -12.88 2.11 8.36
N TRP A 86 -12.18 1.70 9.39
CA TRP A 86 -10.94 0.93 9.25
C TRP A 86 -11.23 -0.56 9.10
N PRO A 87 -10.66 -1.22 8.07
CA PRO A 87 -10.68 -2.68 7.96
C PRO A 87 -10.06 -3.34 9.20
N ASP A 88 -10.46 -4.58 9.49
CA ASP A 88 -9.94 -5.29 10.68
C ASP A 88 -8.42 -5.51 10.61
N HIS A 89 -7.86 -5.67 9.40
CA HIS A 89 -6.42 -5.71 9.19
C HIS A 89 -5.72 -4.43 9.65
N PHE A 90 -6.31 -3.24 9.40
CA PHE A 90 -5.75 -1.98 9.91
C PHE A 90 -5.86 -1.86 11.42
N LYS A 91 -7.00 -2.30 12.01
CA LYS A 91 -7.16 -2.31 13.47
C LYS A 91 -6.14 -3.23 14.13
N LYS A 92 -5.89 -4.42 13.54
CA LYS A 92 -4.86 -5.37 14.00
C LYS A 92 -3.47 -4.75 13.87
N ALA A 93 -3.12 -4.23 12.70
CA ALA A 93 -1.84 -3.59 12.44
C ALA A 93 -1.55 -2.45 13.43
N ASN A 94 -2.53 -1.62 13.72
CA ASN A 94 -2.39 -0.52 14.68
C ASN A 94 -2.11 -1.03 16.11
N ARG A 95 -2.79 -2.10 16.56
CA ARG A 95 -2.51 -2.73 17.85
C ARG A 95 -1.11 -3.33 17.93
N GLU A 96 -0.60 -3.84 16.81
CA GLU A 96 0.73 -4.44 16.69
C GLU A 96 1.82 -3.42 16.35
N HIS A 97 1.48 -2.14 16.31
CA HIS A 97 2.38 -1.05 15.91
C HIS A 97 2.98 -1.23 14.52
N ARG A 98 2.31 -1.95 13.62
CA ARG A 98 2.66 -2.05 12.20
C ARG A 98 2.19 -0.79 11.49
N ARG A 99 3.09 -0.17 10.74
CA ARG A 99 2.79 1.09 10.04
C ARG A 99 1.79 0.89 8.90
N ILE A 100 0.93 1.89 8.73
CA ILE A 100 -0.04 2.00 7.63
C ILE A 100 0.30 3.27 6.89
N PHE A 101 0.74 3.15 5.64
CA PHE A 101 1.11 4.30 4.81
C PHE A 101 -0.05 4.73 3.93
N PRO A 102 -0.47 6.00 3.96
CA PRO A 102 -1.47 6.50 3.04
C PRO A 102 -0.88 6.71 1.64
N GLY A 103 -1.69 6.42 0.62
CA GLY A 103 -1.35 6.64 -0.79
C GLY A 103 -2.54 7.20 -1.56
N SER A 104 -2.29 7.96 -2.60
CA SER A 104 -3.36 8.58 -3.41
C SER A 104 -4.10 7.59 -4.30
N ASP A 105 -3.41 6.59 -4.84
CA ASP A 105 -3.94 5.52 -5.69
C ASP A 105 -4.99 6.02 -6.70
N PRO A 106 -4.62 6.96 -7.61
CA PRO A 106 -5.56 7.53 -8.56
C PRO A 106 -6.06 6.48 -9.54
N LEU A 107 -7.37 6.44 -9.77
CA LEU A 107 -7.93 5.59 -10.80
C LEU A 107 -7.61 6.15 -12.20
N PRO A 108 -7.61 5.32 -13.26
CA PRO A 108 -7.22 5.73 -14.60
C PRO A 108 -8.34 6.50 -15.31
N PHE A 109 -8.80 7.58 -14.69
CA PHE A 109 -9.81 8.51 -15.18
C PHE A 109 -9.28 9.94 -15.12
N SER A 110 -9.66 10.78 -16.11
CA SER A 110 -9.28 12.20 -16.11
C SER A 110 -9.76 12.95 -14.87
N SER A 111 -10.90 12.54 -14.31
CA SER A 111 -11.43 13.08 -13.05
C SER A 111 -10.56 12.82 -11.82
N GLU A 112 -9.60 11.91 -11.91
CA GLU A 112 -8.69 11.54 -10.82
C GLU A 112 -7.31 12.22 -10.94
N ALA A 113 -7.07 13.00 -11.99
CA ALA A 113 -5.77 13.62 -12.27
C ALA A 113 -5.28 14.57 -11.15
N TRP A 114 -6.17 15.09 -10.32
CA TRP A 114 -5.85 15.94 -9.16
C TRP A 114 -5.42 15.13 -7.92
N ARG A 115 -5.68 13.81 -7.90
CA ARG A 115 -5.50 12.96 -6.72
C ARG A 115 -4.03 12.66 -6.36
N PRO A 116 -3.07 12.54 -7.31
CA PRO A 116 -1.67 12.36 -6.96
C PRO A 116 -1.18 13.41 -5.97
N GLY A 117 -0.61 12.97 -4.84
CA GLY A 117 -0.15 13.85 -3.77
C GLY A 117 -1.24 14.38 -2.83
N SER A 118 -2.53 14.08 -3.07
CA SER A 118 -3.63 14.48 -2.16
C SER A 118 -3.62 13.77 -0.81
N CYS A 119 -2.90 12.67 -0.70
CA CYS A 119 -2.62 11.99 0.55
C CYS A 119 -1.23 11.36 0.52
N GLY A 120 -0.67 11.16 1.70
CA GLY A 120 0.68 10.69 1.89
C GLY A 120 1.11 10.82 3.33
N PHE A 121 2.39 10.85 3.55
CA PHE A 121 2.98 11.09 4.86
C PHE A 121 4.20 11.99 4.73
N TYR A 122 4.56 12.60 5.83
CA TYR A 122 5.83 13.29 5.98
C TYR A 122 6.50 12.92 7.31
N PHE A 123 7.79 13.07 7.37
CA PHE A 123 8.58 12.94 8.59
C PHE A 123 9.65 14.04 8.61
N ILE A 124 10.14 14.35 9.80
CA ILE A 124 11.25 15.29 9.97
C ILE A 124 12.53 14.47 9.95
N GLY A 125 13.39 14.70 8.96
CA GLY A 125 14.65 14.00 8.76
C GLY A 125 15.31 14.44 7.46
N SER A 126 16.58 14.09 7.30
CA SER A 126 17.33 14.30 6.05
C SER A 126 17.44 12.98 5.28
N LEU A 127 17.33 13.06 3.96
CA LEU A 127 17.67 11.94 3.09
C LEU A 127 19.12 12.14 2.60
N GLU A 128 19.89 11.07 2.61
CA GLU A 128 21.24 11.06 2.07
C GLU A 128 21.18 11.16 0.56
N GLU A 129 21.81 12.18 -0.03
CA GLU A 129 21.77 12.45 -1.47
C GLU A 129 22.35 11.29 -2.31
N ALA A 130 23.42 10.66 -1.82
CA ALA A 130 24.06 9.55 -2.51
C ALA A 130 23.22 8.26 -2.52
N SER A 131 22.31 8.08 -1.54
CA SER A 131 21.50 6.87 -1.37
C SER A 131 20.11 7.17 -0.83
N PRO A 132 19.28 7.99 -1.53
CA PRO A 132 18.01 8.48 -1.00
C PRO A 132 17.00 7.35 -0.76
N ALA A 133 17.02 6.30 -1.58
CA ALA A 133 16.14 5.14 -1.41
C ALA A 133 16.47 4.36 -0.12
N LYS A 134 17.75 4.12 0.14
CA LYS A 134 18.21 3.47 1.38
C LYS A 134 17.85 4.30 2.60
N SER A 135 18.19 5.58 2.57
CA SER A 135 17.90 6.51 3.66
C SER A 135 16.40 6.60 3.98
N LEU A 136 15.53 6.59 2.94
CA LEU A 136 14.09 6.53 3.13
C LEU A 136 13.66 5.23 3.81
N ARG A 137 14.19 4.08 3.37
CA ARG A 137 13.87 2.78 4.00
C ARG A 137 14.25 2.77 5.47
N ASP A 138 15.45 3.25 5.79
CA ASP A 138 15.95 3.31 7.17
C ASP A 138 15.00 4.13 8.05
N HIS A 139 14.54 5.30 7.58
CA HIS A 139 13.54 6.10 8.29
C HIS A 139 12.18 5.40 8.42
N LEU A 140 11.70 4.75 7.36
CA LEU A 140 10.39 4.09 7.40
C LEU A 140 10.39 2.81 8.24
N SER A 141 11.52 2.16 8.41
CA SER A 141 11.67 0.97 9.25
C SER A 141 12.01 1.30 10.71
N ASP A 142 12.59 2.48 10.99
CA ASP A 142 12.91 2.89 12.36
C ASP A 142 11.63 3.29 13.13
N PRO A 143 11.24 2.54 14.19
CA PRO A 143 10.06 2.84 14.98
C PRO A 143 10.11 4.20 15.68
N LYS A 144 11.31 4.79 15.85
CA LYS A 144 11.50 6.11 16.46
C LYS A 144 11.20 7.25 15.51
N THR A 145 11.21 7.00 14.20
CA THR A 145 10.86 8.02 13.21
C THR A 145 9.39 8.38 13.34
N ASN A 146 9.12 9.63 13.69
CA ASN A 146 7.75 10.14 13.76
C ASN A 146 7.22 10.41 12.34
N ILE A 147 6.27 9.58 11.90
CA ILE A 147 5.61 9.72 10.60
C ILE A 147 4.23 10.32 10.82
N ILE A 148 3.96 11.42 10.14
CA ILE A 148 2.68 12.12 10.20
C ILE A 148 1.94 11.90 8.89
N ASN A 149 0.84 11.15 8.96
CA ASN A 149 0.00 10.86 7.82
C ASN A 149 -0.98 12.02 7.55
N TYR A 150 -1.20 12.32 6.26
CA TYR A 150 -2.29 13.18 5.81
C TYR A 150 -3.11 12.43 4.76
N MET A 151 -4.43 12.36 4.96
CA MET A 151 -5.31 11.63 4.06
C MET A 151 -6.75 12.12 4.16
N HIS A 152 -7.43 12.18 3.02
CA HIS A 152 -8.86 12.39 2.93
C HIS A 152 -9.52 11.15 2.35
N CYS A 153 -10.40 10.52 3.14
CA CYS A 153 -11.20 9.40 2.67
C CYS A 153 -12.21 9.85 1.60
N GLU A 154 -12.54 8.93 0.69
CA GLU A 154 -13.49 9.18 -0.40
C GLU A 154 -14.91 9.41 0.12
N ARG A 155 -15.65 10.28 -0.57
CA ARG A 155 -17.07 10.51 -0.33
C ARG A 155 -17.91 9.44 -1.05
N LEU A 156 -19.14 9.22 -0.56
CA LEU A 156 -20.02 8.17 -1.08
C LEU A 156 -20.28 8.29 -2.59
N ILE A 157 -20.65 9.48 -3.09
CA ILE A 157 -21.02 9.65 -4.50
C ILE A 157 -19.82 9.43 -5.43
N PRO A 158 -18.65 10.06 -5.25
CA PRO A 158 -17.48 9.77 -6.06
C PRO A 158 -17.07 8.29 -5.97
N PHE A 159 -17.11 7.68 -4.77
CA PHE A 159 -16.80 6.27 -4.61
C PHE A 159 -17.69 5.37 -5.48
N VAL A 160 -19.01 5.52 -5.41
CA VAL A 160 -19.96 4.72 -6.21
C VAL A 160 -19.72 4.94 -7.71
N LYS A 161 -19.58 6.21 -8.13
CA LYS A 161 -19.27 6.55 -9.53
C LYS A 161 -18.00 5.85 -10.02
N ASN A 162 -16.94 5.92 -9.24
CA ASN A 162 -15.66 5.31 -9.57
C ASN A 162 -15.75 3.77 -9.63
N GLN A 163 -16.46 3.13 -8.70
CA GLN A 163 -16.66 1.68 -8.73
C GLN A 163 -17.44 1.23 -9.98
N VAL A 164 -18.51 1.94 -10.34
CA VAL A 164 -19.28 1.65 -11.57
C VAL A 164 -18.41 1.84 -12.81
N ALA A 165 -17.70 2.97 -12.91
CA ALA A 165 -16.81 3.25 -14.04
C ALA A 165 -15.72 2.19 -14.21
N MET A 166 -15.11 1.72 -13.10
CA MET A 166 -14.13 0.63 -13.14
C MET A 166 -14.73 -0.70 -13.60
N GLN A 167 -15.98 -1.02 -13.21
CA GLN A 167 -16.65 -2.24 -13.70
C GLN A 167 -16.95 -2.18 -15.20
N ILE A 168 -17.34 -1.02 -15.70
CA ILE A 168 -17.55 -0.82 -17.15
C ILE A 168 -16.22 -0.99 -17.90
N LYS A 169 -15.15 -0.32 -17.43
CA LYS A 169 -13.83 -0.39 -18.08
C LYS A 169 -13.24 -1.81 -18.13
N LYS A 170 -13.52 -2.65 -17.13
CA LYS A 170 -13.05 -4.05 -17.11
C LYS A 170 -13.78 -4.96 -18.09
N ARG A 171 -14.94 -4.54 -18.60
CA ARG A 171 -15.77 -5.33 -19.53
C ARG A 171 -15.56 -4.92 -20.99
N MET A 172 -14.89 -3.82 -21.23
CA MET A 172 -14.48 -3.34 -22.57
C MET A 172 -13.12 -3.95 -22.94
#